data_32deeea9cf333ea154e92efd9c2bff9c
#
_entry.id   32deeea9cf333ea154e92efd9c2bff9c
#
_cell.length_a   1.000
_cell.length_b   1.000
_cell.length_c   1.000
_cell.angle_alpha   90.00
_cell.angle_beta   90.00
_cell.angle_gamma   90.00
#
_symmetry.space_group_name_H-M   'P 1'
#
loop_
_entity.id
_entity.type
_entity.pdbx_description
1 polymer ?
#
loop_
_entity_poly.entity_id
_entity_poly.type
_entity_poly.pdbx_seq_one_letter_code
_entity_poly.pdbx_strand_id
1 'polypeptide(L)'
;SPTPPPPSAQKKIKTVPTIASTVTEMTEAHGEQSKNPFIEWAKKYYRNPVLFVREVLNTEPDPWQREFLMHIARGERRISVRSGHGVGKSTAAAWAIIWYAFLRFPVKIVLTAPTSSQLYDALFAELKRWVKALPETLQNQLEVKQDRIEFKEFPNEAFISARTSRAEQPEALQGVHSEHVMLVADEASGIPEQVFEAAAGSMSGHSAVTLLLGNPVRSSGF
;
A
#
# COMPACT_ATOMS: atom_id res chain seq x y z
N SER A 1 32.96 -49.65 18.99
CA SER A 1 31.83 -48.74 18.79
C SER A 1 32.31 -47.48 18.12
N PRO A 2 31.81 -47.10 16.94
CA PRO A 2 32.22 -45.87 16.28
C PRO A 2 31.55 -44.65 16.97
N THR A 3 32.38 -43.65 17.23
CA THR A 3 31.94 -42.33 17.72
C THR A 3 31.05 -41.64 16.68
N PRO A 4 29.93 -41.00 17.11
CA PRO A 4 29.07 -40.26 16.18
C PRO A 4 29.83 -39.06 15.63
N PRO A 5 29.55 -38.64 14.35
CA PRO A 5 30.17 -37.47 13.77
C PRO A 5 29.70 -36.20 14.50
N PRO A 6 30.54 -35.15 14.52
CA PRO A 6 30.17 -33.88 15.17
C PRO A 6 29.00 -33.23 14.43
N PRO A 7 28.15 -32.49 15.14
CA PRO A 7 27.02 -31.83 14.51
C PRO A 7 27.52 -30.84 13.46
N SER A 8 27.04 -31.03 12.25
CA SER A 8 27.29 -30.11 11.13
C SER A 8 26.94 -28.69 11.57
N ALA A 9 27.91 -27.79 11.47
CA ALA A 9 27.73 -26.38 11.69
C ALA A 9 26.62 -25.91 10.74
N GLN A 10 25.42 -25.68 11.28
CA GLN A 10 24.37 -25.02 10.56
C GLN A 10 24.91 -23.63 10.18
N LYS A 11 25.17 -23.43 8.89
CA LYS A 11 25.40 -22.10 8.35
C LYS A 11 24.20 -21.28 8.75
N LYS A 12 24.37 -20.31 9.66
CA LYS A 12 23.39 -19.28 9.92
C LYS A 12 23.13 -18.60 8.58
N ILE A 13 21.98 -18.90 7.97
CA ILE A 13 21.46 -18.14 6.85
C ILE A 13 21.34 -16.74 7.40
N LYS A 14 22.16 -15.80 6.89
CA LYS A 14 21.99 -14.38 7.18
C LYS A 14 20.61 -14.03 6.62
N THR A 15 19.62 -13.89 7.49
CA THR A 15 18.32 -13.36 7.13
C THR A 15 18.54 -11.96 6.55
N VAL A 16 18.24 -11.80 5.28
CA VAL A 16 18.23 -10.46 4.67
C VAL A 16 17.14 -9.67 5.39
N PRO A 17 17.44 -8.52 6.03
CA PRO A 17 16.43 -7.74 6.71
C PRO A 17 15.35 -7.34 5.72
N THR A 18 14.10 -7.58 6.09
CA THR A 18 12.95 -7.13 5.30
C THR A 18 12.60 -5.70 5.68
N ILE A 19 11.85 -5.02 4.82
CA ILE A 19 11.35 -3.67 5.13
C ILE A 19 10.42 -3.71 6.33
N ALA A 20 9.62 -4.77 6.49
CA ALA A 20 8.78 -4.96 7.66
C ALA A 20 9.59 -5.02 8.96
N SER A 21 10.69 -5.79 9.00
CA SER A 21 11.58 -5.82 10.16
C SER A 21 12.26 -4.47 10.40
N THR A 22 12.59 -3.75 9.34
CA THR A 22 13.20 -2.41 9.41
C THR A 22 12.23 -1.39 10.00
N VAL A 23 10.96 -1.39 9.61
CA VAL A 23 9.95 -0.48 10.17
C VAL A 23 9.70 -0.80 11.65
N THR A 24 9.70 -2.08 12.04
CA THR A 24 9.61 -2.49 13.44
C THR A 24 10.81 -1.98 14.24
N GLU A 25 12.02 -2.14 13.73
CA GLU A 25 13.23 -1.61 14.36
C GLU A 25 13.22 -0.08 14.50
N MET A 26 12.66 0.63 13.52
CA MET A 26 12.49 2.10 13.60
C MET A 26 11.57 2.54 14.75
N THR A 27 10.55 1.72 15.06
CA THR A 27 9.61 2.01 16.15
C THR A 27 10.23 1.68 17.51
N GLU A 28 11.14 0.73 17.58
CA GLU A 28 11.79 0.29 18.82
C GLU A 28 13.07 1.08 19.15
N ALA A 29 13.76 1.59 18.13
CA ALA A 29 15.03 2.29 18.27
C ALA A 29 14.89 3.79 18.57
N HIS A 30 14.28 4.16 19.68
CA HIS A 30 14.39 5.52 20.20
C HIS A 30 15.75 5.69 20.90
N GLY A 31 16.80 6.09 20.15
CA GLY A 31 18.00 6.62 20.74
C GLY A 31 19.36 6.16 20.23
N GLU A 32 19.49 5.08 19.48
CA GLU A 32 20.76 4.68 18.88
C GLU A 32 20.76 4.86 17.36
N GLN A 33 21.85 5.44 16.83
CA GLN A 33 22.07 5.49 15.39
C GLN A 33 22.20 4.06 14.86
N SER A 34 21.11 3.51 14.36
CA SER A 34 21.12 2.21 13.71
C SER A 34 21.98 2.29 12.44
N LYS A 35 22.94 1.38 12.32
CA LYS A 35 23.79 1.20 11.13
C LYS A 35 23.11 0.37 10.03
N ASN A 36 21.82 0.03 10.20
CA ASN A 36 21.09 -0.74 9.21
C ASN A 36 20.75 0.15 8.00
N PRO A 37 21.26 -0.16 6.79
CA PRO A 37 21.00 0.67 5.60
C PRO A 37 19.52 0.74 5.23
N PHE A 38 18.69 -0.23 5.60
CA PHE A 38 17.26 -0.20 5.37
C PHE A 38 16.53 0.84 6.23
N ILE A 39 17.02 1.12 7.43
CA ILE A 39 16.48 2.19 8.29
C ILE A 39 16.71 3.54 7.63
N GLU A 40 17.90 3.79 7.12
CA GLU A 40 18.21 5.03 6.41
C GLU A 40 17.37 5.17 5.12
N TRP A 41 17.19 4.07 4.39
CA TRP A 41 16.31 4.04 3.23
C TRP A 41 14.86 4.39 3.60
N ALA A 42 14.32 3.78 4.64
CA ALA A 42 12.96 4.04 5.11
C ALA A 42 12.78 5.47 5.61
N LYS A 43 13.74 6.00 6.38
CA LYS A 43 13.72 7.40 6.84
C LYS A 43 13.70 8.38 5.67
N LYS A 44 14.44 8.09 4.62
CA LYS A 44 14.53 8.94 3.43
C LYS A 44 13.18 9.09 2.73
N TYR A 45 12.39 8.03 2.65
CA TYR A 45 11.16 7.99 1.86
C TYR A 45 9.88 8.05 2.69
N TYR A 46 9.93 7.82 3.98
CA TYR A 46 8.74 7.69 4.83
C TYR A 46 7.79 8.90 4.75
N ARG A 47 8.34 10.10 4.68
CA ARG A 47 7.57 11.35 4.57
C ARG A 47 7.64 11.97 3.19
N ASN A 48 8.26 11.30 2.24
CA ASN A 48 8.50 11.86 0.92
C ASN A 48 8.14 10.87 -0.19
N PRO A 49 6.85 10.69 -0.48
CA PRO A 49 6.41 9.80 -1.55
C PRO A 49 6.84 10.30 -2.94
N VAL A 50 7.01 11.60 -3.13
CA VAL A 50 7.50 12.16 -4.39
C VAL A 50 8.92 11.69 -4.66
N LEU A 51 9.79 11.74 -3.66
CA LEU A 51 11.15 11.24 -3.77
C LEU A 51 11.19 9.73 -4.02
N PHE A 52 10.32 8.98 -3.35
CA PHE A 52 10.15 7.54 -3.58
C PHE A 52 9.82 7.24 -5.04
N VAL A 53 8.86 7.95 -5.61
CA VAL A 53 8.48 7.78 -7.02
C VAL A 53 9.65 8.10 -7.95
N ARG A 54 10.36 9.18 -7.71
CA ARG A 54 11.51 9.58 -8.53
C ARG A 54 12.65 8.58 -8.49
N GLU A 55 13.05 8.16 -7.29
CA GLU A 55 14.27 7.37 -7.10
C GLU A 55 14.02 5.86 -7.12
N VAL A 56 12.92 5.39 -6.55
CA VAL A 56 12.60 3.95 -6.47
C VAL A 56 11.83 3.48 -7.69
N LEU A 57 10.85 4.25 -8.15
CA LEU A 57 10.06 3.94 -9.34
C LEU A 57 10.60 4.57 -10.62
N ASN A 58 11.64 5.38 -10.50
CA ASN A 58 12.36 5.99 -11.62
C ASN A 58 11.45 6.73 -12.62
N THR A 59 10.56 7.53 -12.11
CA THR A 59 9.65 8.35 -12.92
C THR A 59 9.38 9.70 -12.27
N GLU A 60 9.03 10.68 -13.07
CA GLU A 60 8.73 12.03 -12.59
C GLU A 60 7.23 12.25 -12.52
N PRO A 61 6.67 12.51 -11.33
CA PRO A 61 5.26 12.87 -11.21
C PRO A 61 4.93 14.22 -11.86
N ASP A 62 3.75 14.33 -12.45
CA ASP A 62 3.20 15.61 -12.86
C ASP A 62 2.92 16.51 -11.64
N PRO A 63 2.79 17.85 -11.81
CA PRO A 63 2.57 18.75 -10.68
C PRO A 63 1.40 18.37 -9.78
N TRP A 64 0.24 18.00 -10.35
CA TRP A 64 -0.92 17.59 -9.57
C TRP A 64 -0.72 16.24 -8.86
N GLN A 65 0.05 15.33 -9.45
CA GLN A 65 0.39 14.05 -8.81
C GLN A 65 1.32 14.25 -7.62
N ARG A 66 2.26 15.18 -7.71
CA ARG A 66 3.11 15.57 -6.57
C ARG A 66 2.27 16.13 -5.42
N GLU A 67 1.36 17.02 -5.72
CA GLU A 67 0.45 17.59 -4.72
C GLU A 67 -0.41 16.52 -4.06
N PHE A 68 -1.00 15.63 -4.84
CA PHE A 68 -1.75 14.48 -4.35
C PHE A 68 -0.93 13.61 -3.38
N LEU A 69 0.28 13.24 -3.77
CA LEU A 69 1.17 12.42 -2.93
C LEU A 69 1.52 13.14 -1.63
N MET A 70 1.77 14.44 -1.68
CA MET A 70 2.11 15.21 -0.48
C MET A 70 0.94 15.39 0.48
N HIS A 71 -0.30 15.44 0.00
CA HIS A 71 -1.48 15.42 0.86
C HIS A 71 -1.55 14.13 1.69
N ILE A 72 -1.24 12.99 1.07
CA ILE A 72 -1.18 11.71 1.80
C ILE A 72 -0.05 11.74 2.84
N ALA A 73 1.12 12.24 2.47
CA ALA A 73 2.27 12.32 3.36
C ALA A 73 2.03 13.22 4.58
N ARG A 74 1.20 14.25 4.44
CA ARG A 74 0.81 15.16 5.54
C ARG A 74 -0.20 14.57 6.50
N GLY A 75 -0.70 13.36 6.24
CA GLY A 75 -1.63 12.67 7.11
C GLY A 75 -3.10 13.03 6.89
N GLU A 76 -3.47 13.59 5.75
CA GLU A 76 -4.87 13.77 5.40
C GLU A 76 -5.55 12.42 5.31
N ARG A 77 -6.71 12.29 5.98
CA ARG A 77 -7.41 11.01 6.09
C ARG A 77 -8.29 10.67 4.90
N ARG A 78 -8.72 11.69 4.16
CA ARG A 78 -9.60 11.50 3.00
C ARG A 78 -9.19 12.44 1.88
N ILE A 79 -8.82 11.88 0.76
CA ILE A 79 -8.31 12.62 -0.39
C ILE A 79 -9.09 12.21 -1.62
N SER A 80 -9.65 13.20 -2.31
CA SER A 80 -10.39 13.00 -3.56
C SER A 80 -9.59 13.52 -4.74
N VAL A 81 -9.49 12.70 -5.79
CA VAL A 81 -8.94 13.11 -7.08
C VAL A 81 -10.04 13.25 -8.08
N ARG A 82 -10.24 14.48 -8.55
CA ARG A 82 -11.32 14.82 -9.51
C ARG A 82 -10.96 14.44 -10.93
N SER A 83 -11.97 14.34 -11.77
CA SER A 83 -11.83 14.06 -13.20
C SER A 83 -11.08 15.16 -13.96
N GLY A 84 -10.62 14.82 -15.14
CA GLY A 84 -9.86 15.70 -16.02
C GLY A 84 -8.38 15.36 -16.08
N HIS A 85 -7.91 14.49 -15.20
CA HIS A 85 -6.51 14.03 -15.18
C HIS A 85 -6.28 12.71 -15.96
N GLY A 86 -7.34 12.14 -16.53
CA GLY A 86 -7.26 10.95 -17.40
C GLY A 86 -6.64 9.74 -16.71
N VAL A 87 -5.77 9.05 -17.42
CA VAL A 87 -5.06 7.84 -16.93
C VAL A 87 -4.11 8.10 -15.77
N GLY A 88 -3.72 9.33 -15.55
CA GLY A 88 -2.80 9.72 -14.48
C GLY A 88 -3.33 9.48 -13.06
N LYS A 89 -4.64 9.32 -12.87
CA LYS A 89 -5.26 9.01 -11.56
C LYS A 89 -4.84 7.63 -11.05
N SER A 90 -5.03 6.60 -11.87
CA SER A 90 -4.67 5.23 -11.50
C SER A 90 -3.16 5.09 -11.29
N THR A 91 -2.36 5.78 -12.07
CA THR A 91 -0.91 5.85 -11.92
C THR A 91 -0.52 6.45 -10.57
N ALA A 92 -1.05 7.62 -10.24
CA ALA A 92 -0.76 8.28 -8.97
C ALA A 92 -1.23 7.44 -7.77
N ALA A 93 -2.39 6.80 -7.88
CA ALA A 93 -2.87 5.88 -6.85
C ALA A 93 -1.96 4.67 -6.69
N ALA A 94 -1.49 4.07 -7.78
CA ALA A 94 -0.55 2.95 -7.74
C ALA A 94 0.75 3.33 -7.02
N TRP A 95 1.30 4.49 -7.28
CA TRP A 95 2.48 4.99 -6.58
C TRP A 95 2.24 5.17 -5.08
N ALA A 96 1.12 5.78 -4.72
CA ALA A 96 0.74 5.98 -3.32
C ALA A 96 0.59 4.65 -2.58
N ILE A 97 -0.05 3.67 -3.22
CA ILE A 97 -0.27 2.33 -2.67
C ILE A 97 1.07 1.64 -2.40
N ILE A 98 1.97 1.63 -3.38
CA ILE A 98 3.28 0.97 -3.24
C ILE A 98 4.12 1.66 -2.15
N TRP A 99 4.19 2.98 -2.17
CA TRP A 99 4.89 3.76 -1.13
C TRP A 99 4.32 3.48 0.26
N TYR A 100 3.01 3.50 0.41
CA TYR A 100 2.34 3.24 1.70
C TYR A 100 2.62 1.82 2.20
N ALA A 101 2.55 0.84 1.30
CA ALA A 101 2.75 -0.57 1.64
C ALA A 101 4.17 -0.90 2.10
N PHE A 102 5.18 -0.32 1.47
CA PHE A 102 6.59 -0.59 1.81
C PHE A 102 7.07 0.14 3.07
N LEU A 103 6.43 1.23 3.44
CA LEU A 103 6.93 2.12 4.50
C LEU A 103 6.10 2.09 5.79
N ARG A 104 5.19 1.14 5.90
CA ARG A 104 4.36 0.93 7.09
C ARG A 104 4.21 -0.54 7.38
N PHE A 105 4.17 -0.87 8.66
CA PHE A 105 3.92 -2.24 9.11
C PHE A 105 3.30 -2.24 10.52
N PRO A 106 2.30 -3.04 10.79
CA PRO A 106 1.50 -3.80 9.83
C PRO A 106 0.66 -2.89 8.94
N VAL A 107 0.34 -3.34 7.73
CA VAL A 107 -0.37 -2.53 6.74
C VAL A 107 -1.35 -3.37 5.92
N LYS A 108 -2.56 -2.88 5.77
CA LYS A 108 -3.58 -3.49 4.92
C LYS A 108 -4.16 -2.43 3.99
N ILE A 109 -4.12 -2.71 2.70
CA ILE A 109 -4.63 -1.82 1.67
C ILE A 109 -5.74 -2.54 0.92
N VAL A 110 -6.90 -1.92 0.80
CA VAL A 110 -8.04 -2.46 0.06
C VAL A 110 -8.34 -1.56 -1.13
N LEU A 111 -8.33 -2.17 -2.32
CA LEU A 111 -8.73 -1.53 -3.56
C LEU A 111 -10.15 -1.96 -3.88
N THR A 112 -10.98 -1.01 -4.28
CA THR A 112 -12.35 -1.30 -4.68
C THR A 112 -12.80 -0.43 -5.85
N ALA A 113 -13.78 -0.92 -6.58
CA ALA A 113 -14.47 -0.22 -7.66
C ALA A 113 -15.88 -0.80 -7.82
N PRO A 114 -16.82 -0.10 -8.48
CA PRO A 114 -18.18 -0.60 -8.70
C PRO A 114 -18.25 -1.88 -9.53
N THR A 115 -17.31 -2.09 -10.44
CA THR A 115 -17.28 -3.26 -11.32
C THR A 115 -15.94 -3.98 -11.27
N SER A 116 -15.94 -5.28 -11.56
CA SER A 116 -14.74 -6.08 -11.68
C SER A 116 -13.80 -5.56 -12.77
N SER A 117 -14.35 -5.10 -13.89
CA SER A 117 -13.57 -4.55 -15.01
C SER A 117 -12.79 -3.30 -14.59
N GLN A 118 -13.45 -2.36 -13.92
CA GLN A 118 -12.80 -1.14 -13.43
C GLN A 118 -11.73 -1.46 -12.39
N LEU A 119 -11.99 -2.42 -11.51
CA LEU A 119 -11.06 -2.82 -10.47
C LEU A 119 -9.84 -3.56 -11.05
N TYR A 120 -10.08 -4.65 -11.77
CA TYR A 120 -9.00 -5.56 -12.19
C TYR A 120 -8.31 -5.13 -13.47
N ASP A 121 -9.04 -4.56 -14.44
CA ASP A 121 -8.48 -4.18 -15.73
C ASP A 121 -7.90 -2.75 -15.73
N ALA A 122 -8.26 -1.93 -14.76
CA ALA A 122 -7.75 -0.57 -14.63
C ALA A 122 -6.85 -0.40 -13.40
N LEU A 123 -7.42 -0.28 -12.20
CA LEU A 123 -6.65 0.06 -11.00
C LEU A 123 -5.63 -1.03 -10.62
N PHE A 124 -6.08 -2.27 -10.52
CA PHE A 124 -5.20 -3.37 -10.11
C PHE A 124 -4.17 -3.73 -11.18
N ALA A 125 -4.54 -3.65 -12.45
CA ALA A 125 -3.60 -3.82 -13.56
C ALA A 125 -2.49 -2.77 -13.55
N GLU A 126 -2.85 -1.51 -13.30
CA GLU A 126 -1.89 -0.41 -13.18
C GLU A 126 -0.95 -0.62 -11.99
N LEU A 127 -1.49 -1.06 -10.86
CA LEU A 127 -0.68 -1.39 -9.69
C LEU A 127 0.34 -2.49 -9.99
N LYS A 128 -0.09 -3.57 -10.64
CA LYS A 128 0.81 -4.68 -11.05
C LYS A 128 1.91 -4.20 -11.98
N ARG A 129 1.58 -3.29 -12.90
CA ARG A 129 2.56 -2.71 -13.82
C ARG A 129 3.66 -1.98 -13.06
N TRP A 130 3.31 -1.18 -12.06
CA TRP A 130 4.28 -0.43 -11.26
C TRP A 130 5.04 -1.32 -10.27
N VAL A 131 4.46 -2.39 -9.78
CA VAL A 131 5.19 -3.40 -9.00
C VAL A 131 6.34 -3.99 -9.82
N LYS A 132 6.13 -4.23 -11.11
CA LYS A 132 7.19 -4.68 -12.02
C LYS A 132 8.28 -3.64 -12.27
N ALA A 133 8.00 -2.37 -12.04
CA ALA A 133 8.98 -1.29 -12.16
C ALA A 133 9.86 -1.12 -10.91
N LEU A 134 9.54 -1.80 -9.81
CA LEU A 134 10.34 -1.79 -8.60
C LEU A 134 11.71 -2.44 -8.81
N PRO A 135 12.74 -2.03 -8.08
CA PRO A 135 13.98 -2.78 -7.99
C PRO A 135 13.72 -4.24 -7.61
N GLU A 136 14.52 -5.14 -8.14
CA GLU A 136 14.36 -6.59 -7.94
C GLU A 136 14.33 -6.99 -6.45
N THR A 137 15.16 -6.36 -5.63
CA THR A 137 15.19 -6.58 -4.17
C THR A 137 13.85 -6.31 -3.49
N LEU A 138 13.10 -5.34 -3.98
CA LEU A 138 11.76 -5.00 -3.47
C LEU A 138 10.69 -5.91 -4.08
N GLN A 139 10.77 -6.19 -5.37
CA GLN A 139 9.84 -7.13 -6.02
C GLN A 139 9.88 -8.52 -5.37
N ASN A 140 11.08 -8.99 -5.01
CA ASN A 140 11.27 -10.32 -4.41
C ASN A 140 10.61 -10.47 -3.04
N GLN A 141 10.22 -9.38 -2.38
CA GLN A 141 9.46 -9.42 -1.14
C GLN A 141 7.98 -9.64 -1.34
N LEU A 142 7.48 -9.48 -2.57
CA LEU A 142 6.08 -9.52 -2.90
C LEU A 142 5.70 -10.81 -3.64
N GLU A 143 4.54 -11.34 -3.31
CA GLU A 143 3.84 -12.36 -4.07
C GLU A 143 2.60 -11.75 -4.70
N VAL A 144 2.56 -11.72 -6.03
CA VAL A 144 1.44 -11.17 -6.80
C VAL A 144 0.48 -12.28 -7.16
N LYS A 145 -0.72 -12.23 -6.60
CA LYS A 145 -1.83 -13.13 -6.88
C LYS A 145 -2.88 -12.46 -7.77
N GLN A 146 -3.92 -13.18 -8.15
CA GLN A 146 -4.97 -12.66 -9.03
C GLN A 146 -5.72 -11.46 -8.45
N ASP A 147 -5.98 -11.47 -7.14
CA ASP A 147 -6.78 -10.48 -6.43
C ASP A 147 -6.05 -9.87 -5.22
N ARG A 148 -4.77 -10.17 -5.06
CA ARG A 148 -4.02 -9.80 -3.87
C ARG A 148 -2.52 -9.73 -4.16
N ILE A 149 -1.85 -8.79 -3.50
CA ILE A 149 -0.40 -8.71 -3.43
C ILE A 149 -0.01 -8.80 -1.96
N GLU A 150 0.82 -9.77 -1.62
CA GLU A 150 1.23 -10.03 -0.25
C GLU A 150 2.73 -9.84 -0.07
N PHE A 151 3.14 -9.41 1.13
CA PHE A 151 4.53 -9.55 1.55
C PHE A 151 4.76 -11.00 1.95
N LYS A 152 5.70 -11.68 1.32
CA LYS A 152 5.94 -13.12 1.49
C LYS A 152 6.22 -13.51 2.94
N GLU A 153 6.93 -12.67 3.68
CA GLU A 153 7.31 -12.94 5.06
C GLU A 153 6.13 -12.76 6.03
N PHE A 154 5.20 -11.84 5.72
CA PHE A 154 4.06 -11.51 6.56
C PHE A 154 2.76 -11.38 5.75
N PRO A 155 2.29 -12.47 5.14
CA PRO A 155 1.18 -12.38 4.16
C PRO A 155 -0.16 -11.98 4.79
N ASN A 156 -0.34 -12.18 6.09
CA ASN A 156 -1.58 -11.82 6.79
C ASN A 156 -1.52 -10.45 7.45
N GLU A 157 -0.33 -9.90 7.67
CA GLU A 157 -0.13 -8.61 8.32
C GLU A 157 0.19 -7.49 7.34
N ALA A 158 0.63 -7.82 6.12
CA ALA A 158 1.01 -6.84 5.12
C ALA A 158 0.56 -7.29 3.72
N PHE A 159 -0.50 -6.66 3.23
CA PHE A 159 -1.05 -7.00 1.92
C PHE A 159 -1.87 -5.87 1.29
N ILE A 160 -2.07 -6.02 -0.02
CA ILE A 160 -2.99 -5.23 -0.83
C ILE A 160 -4.02 -6.19 -1.40
N SER A 161 -5.30 -5.97 -1.15
CA SER A 161 -6.38 -6.81 -1.67
C SER A 161 -7.34 -6.02 -2.56
N ALA A 162 -7.79 -6.65 -3.63
CA ALA A 162 -8.79 -6.10 -4.55
C ALA A 162 -10.14 -6.75 -4.27
N ARG A 163 -11.16 -5.94 -3.96
CA ARG A 163 -12.52 -6.40 -3.65
C ARG A 163 -13.53 -5.49 -4.34
N THR A 164 -14.44 -6.08 -5.13
CA THR A 164 -15.52 -5.29 -5.73
C THR A 164 -16.50 -4.82 -4.66
N SER A 165 -17.02 -3.61 -4.84
CA SER A 165 -18.03 -3.01 -3.97
C SER A 165 -19.41 -3.15 -4.61
N ARG A 166 -20.28 -3.93 -3.96
CA ARG A 166 -21.66 -4.13 -4.37
C ARG A 166 -22.60 -3.78 -3.23
N ALA A 167 -23.74 -3.17 -3.57
CA ALA A 167 -24.78 -2.84 -2.57
C ALA A 167 -25.30 -4.09 -1.83
N GLU A 168 -25.28 -5.25 -2.48
CA GLU A 168 -25.72 -6.53 -1.92
C GLU A 168 -24.73 -7.13 -0.92
N GLN A 169 -23.48 -6.64 -0.93
CA GLN A 169 -22.42 -7.10 -0.03
C GLN A 169 -21.64 -5.91 0.55
N PRO A 170 -22.28 -5.01 1.29
CA PRO A 170 -21.60 -3.86 1.88
C PRO A 170 -20.50 -4.29 2.87
N GLU A 171 -20.66 -5.45 3.49
CA GLU A 171 -19.68 -6.04 4.41
C GLU A 171 -18.39 -6.51 3.73
N ALA A 172 -18.28 -6.50 2.41
CA ALA A 172 -17.08 -6.91 1.69
C ALA A 172 -15.83 -6.11 2.09
N LEU A 173 -16.01 -4.88 2.56
CA LEU A 173 -14.93 -4.02 3.05
C LEU A 173 -14.80 -4.05 4.58
N GLN A 174 -15.63 -4.79 5.29
CA GLN A 174 -15.52 -4.98 6.74
C GLN A 174 -14.38 -5.93 7.10
N GLY A 175 -13.95 -5.88 8.36
CA GLY A 175 -12.96 -6.80 8.91
C GLY A 175 -11.51 -6.51 8.49
N VAL A 176 -11.26 -5.38 7.85
CA VAL A 176 -9.90 -4.93 7.55
C VAL A 176 -9.38 -4.14 8.74
N HIS A 177 -8.69 -4.82 9.65
CA HIS A 177 -8.10 -4.20 10.84
C HIS A 177 -6.57 -4.28 10.77
N SER A 178 -5.92 -3.15 10.95
CA SER A 178 -4.47 -3.05 11.05
C SER A 178 -4.12 -1.71 11.68
N GLU A 179 -2.90 -1.57 12.15
CA GLU A 179 -2.39 -0.28 12.61
C GLU A 179 -2.39 0.77 11.48
N HIS A 180 -2.09 0.33 10.26
CA HIS A 180 -2.14 1.18 9.07
C HIS A 180 -3.08 0.59 8.04
N VAL A 181 -4.08 1.35 7.65
CA VAL A 181 -5.09 0.93 6.66
C VAL A 181 -5.23 2.00 5.59
N MET A 182 -5.27 1.57 4.33
CA MET A 182 -5.60 2.42 3.19
C MET A 182 -6.77 1.82 2.41
N LEU A 183 -7.79 2.61 2.15
CA LEU A 183 -8.87 2.28 1.23
C LEU A 183 -8.72 3.11 -0.04
N VAL A 184 -8.67 2.47 -1.19
CA VAL A 184 -8.62 3.13 -2.49
C VAL A 184 -9.87 2.75 -3.28
N ALA A 185 -10.71 3.72 -3.55
CA ALA A 185 -11.95 3.54 -4.29
C ALA A 185 -11.86 4.22 -5.65
N ASP A 186 -11.83 3.43 -6.72
CA ASP A 186 -11.91 3.94 -8.08
C ASP A 186 -13.37 4.10 -8.50
N GLU A 187 -13.65 5.10 -9.34
CA GLU A 187 -15.01 5.48 -9.70
C GLU A 187 -15.93 5.61 -8.46
N ALA A 188 -15.45 6.33 -7.47
CA ALA A 188 -16.04 6.43 -6.14
C ALA A 188 -17.51 6.89 -6.15
N SER A 189 -17.93 7.70 -7.13
CA SER A 189 -19.33 8.12 -7.29
C SER A 189 -20.29 6.97 -7.61
N GLY A 190 -19.78 5.87 -8.17
CA GLY A 190 -20.57 4.67 -8.46
C GLY A 190 -20.63 3.67 -7.29
N ILE A 191 -19.95 3.94 -6.18
CA ILE A 191 -19.94 3.06 -5.02
C ILE A 191 -21.08 3.44 -4.06
N PRO A 192 -21.92 2.49 -3.65
CA PRO A 192 -23.01 2.76 -2.70
C PRO A 192 -22.49 3.31 -1.37
N GLU A 193 -23.21 4.26 -0.78
CA GLU A 193 -22.84 4.86 0.51
C GLU A 193 -22.72 3.83 1.63
N GLN A 194 -23.56 2.77 1.61
CA GLN A 194 -23.52 1.68 2.59
C GLN A 194 -22.16 0.98 2.64
N VAL A 195 -21.46 0.91 1.50
CA VAL A 195 -20.12 0.30 1.41
C VAL A 195 -19.09 1.15 2.15
N PHE A 196 -19.17 2.48 1.98
CA PHE A 196 -18.29 3.41 2.71
C PHE A 196 -18.57 3.40 4.21
N GLU A 197 -19.82 3.34 4.62
CA GLU A 197 -20.20 3.26 6.04
C GLU A 197 -19.66 1.98 6.69
N ALA A 198 -19.76 0.85 5.98
CA ALA A 198 -19.20 -0.41 6.43
C ALA A 198 -17.68 -0.36 6.58
N ALA A 199 -16.99 0.24 5.61
CA ALA A 199 -15.54 0.44 5.66
C ALA A 199 -15.12 1.38 6.79
N ALA A 200 -15.85 2.48 7.00
CA ALA A 200 -15.55 3.46 8.04
C ALA A 200 -15.55 2.84 9.45
N GLY A 201 -16.47 1.92 9.72
CA GLY A 201 -16.51 1.19 10.99
C GLY A 201 -15.27 0.33 11.24
N SER A 202 -14.69 -0.24 10.18
CA SER A 202 -13.46 -1.04 10.26
C SER A 202 -12.20 -0.20 10.41
N MET A 203 -12.25 1.05 9.97
CA MET A 203 -11.08 1.94 9.93
C MET A 203 -11.01 2.89 11.14
N SER A 204 -12.01 2.89 12.01
CA SER A 204 -12.04 3.77 13.17
C SER A 204 -10.95 3.42 14.19
N GLY A 205 -10.30 4.43 14.75
CA GLY A 205 -9.29 4.27 15.81
C GLY A 205 -7.88 3.91 15.33
N HIS A 206 -7.66 3.76 14.04
CA HIS A 206 -6.37 3.42 13.45
C HIS A 206 -5.83 4.56 12.57
N SER A 207 -4.54 4.49 12.23
CA SER A 207 -3.98 5.32 11.17
C SER A 207 -4.59 4.85 9.85
N ALA A 208 -5.53 5.61 9.33
CA ALA A 208 -6.31 5.25 8.16
C ALA A 208 -6.35 6.39 7.15
N VAL A 209 -6.29 6.04 5.86
CA VAL A 209 -6.45 6.98 4.76
C VAL A 209 -7.38 6.41 3.70
N THR A 210 -8.23 7.26 3.15
CA THR A 210 -9.14 6.91 2.06
C THR A 210 -8.83 7.76 0.84
N LEU A 211 -8.56 7.11 -0.28
CA LEU A 211 -8.35 7.74 -1.58
C LEU A 211 -9.58 7.49 -2.45
N LEU A 212 -10.20 8.57 -2.89
CA LEU A 212 -11.39 8.55 -3.74
C LEU A 212 -11.01 9.04 -5.13
N LEU A 213 -11.05 8.16 -6.12
CA LEU A 213 -10.72 8.46 -7.50
C LEU A 213 -12.02 8.51 -8.33
N GLY A 214 -12.11 9.41 -9.27
CA GLY A 214 -13.22 9.41 -10.21
C GLY A 214 -13.76 10.78 -10.56
N ASN A 215 -14.82 10.75 -11.35
CA ASN A 215 -15.49 11.95 -11.79
C ASN A 215 -16.41 12.50 -10.70
N PRO A 216 -16.37 13.80 -10.39
CA PRO A 216 -17.33 14.39 -9.48
C PRO A 216 -18.68 14.48 -10.18
N VAL A 217 -19.55 13.48 -10.04
CA VAL A 217 -20.92 13.51 -10.55
C VAL A 217 -21.86 14.22 -9.58
N ARG A 218 -21.44 14.46 -8.34
CA ARG A 218 -22.23 15.15 -7.31
C ARG A 218 -21.43 16.27 -6.69
N SER A 219 -22.06 17.45 -6.66
CA SER A 219 -21.52 18.68 -6.09
C SER A 219 -21.48 18.71 -4.56
N SER A 220 -21.74 17.60 -3.88
CA SER A 220 -21.74 17.54 -2.43
C SER A 220 -20.41 17.02 -1.91
N GLY A 221 -19.58 17.95 -1.56
CA GLY A 221 -18.55 17.79 -0.57
C GLY A 221 -17.29 17.04 -1.02
N PHE A 222 -16.46 17.66 -1.70
CA PHE A 222 -14.97 17.58 -1.71
C PHE A 222 -14.42 18.35 -2.91
#